data_16198edc26aa3154d849323e349934ba
#
_entry.id   16198edc26aa3154d849323e349934ba
#
_cell.length_a   1.000
_cell.length_b   1.000
_cell.length_c   1.000
_cell.angle_alpha   90.00
_cell.angle_beta   90.00
_cell.angle_gamma   90.00
#
_symmetry.space_group_name_H-M   'P 1'
#
loop_
_entity.id
_entity.type
_entity.pdbx_description
1 polymer ?
#
loop_
_entity_poly.entity_id
_entity_poly.type
_entity_poly.pdbx_seq_one_letter_code
_entity_poly.pdbx_strand_id
1 'polypeptide(L)'
;MTPFKLSLLIAASCALSSVAAAAEPLVTKVLADMPVIDGHNDLPWEIRDRWGSDLGAVDLSKDTSHLPPGPAGPPDQVPLMTDIPRLRAGGVGAQFWSVWIPSELKGAPAVTMTVEQIDLVKRMAARYPNDFEMAYTAADIVRIEHAHRIASLIGVEGGHQIGNSLAALRQFYDLGARYMTLTHSLNTDWADSATEAPAHNGLTPFGRVVVTEMNRLGMLVDLSHVSAKTMTDALEVTQAPVIFSHSGARALIDHPRDVPDDVLALVAKNRGIVMINFFPGYVSQERARWDAEVVAEKAREQTPPFGGLYIGQPDRAKAAFDQWLAAHPKPVVTLAMVADHVEHVAKVAGKDCVGFGSDFDGIPEGPQGLDAVDKYPALVAELARRGWTHDDLVKVTGGNLLRVMREAEAVSKRLRATTQPSGATIAIDGKK
;
A
#
# COMPACT_ATOMS: atom_id res chain seq x y z
N MET A 1 4.83 -49.54 18.28
CA MET A 1 5.27 -48.31 17.65
C MET A 1 6.59 -48.59 16.97
N THR A 2 6.58 -48.70 15.66
CA THR A 2 7.73 -49.11 14.86
C THR A 2 8.75 -48.00 14.73
N PRO A 3 10.05 -48.24 14.75
CA PRO A 3 11.12 -47.23 14.68
C PRO A 3 11.12 -46.35 13.39
N PHE A 4 10.29 -46.73 12.41
CA PHE A 4 10.20 -46.02 11.12
C PHE A 4 9.51 -44.63 11.18
N LYS A 5 8.62 -44.36 12.17
CA LYS A 5 7.94 -43.06 12.29
C LYS A 5 8.81 -41.97 12.95
N LEU A 6 9.76 -42.39 13.80
CA LEU A 6 10.65 -41.44 14.48
C LEU A 6 11.74 -40.88 13.55
N SER A 7 12.23 -41.75 12.65
CA SER A 7 13.26 -41.37 11.66
C SER A 7 12.77 -40.37 10.61
N LEU A 8 11.46 -40.43 10.23
CA LEU A 8 10.88 -39.49 9.26
C LEU A 8 10.68 -38.09 9.85
N LEU A 9 10.34 -38.00 11.14
CA LEU A 9 10.16 -36.71 11.84
C LEU A 9 11.51 -35.98 12.05
N ILE A 10 12.58 -36.73 12.37
CA ILE A 10 13.95 -36.17 12.55
C ILE A 10 14.50 -35.69 11.19
N ALA A 11 14.30 -36.47 10.11
CA ALA A 11 14.75 -36.08 8.77
C ALA A 11 14.01 -34.83 8.25
N ALA A 12 12.71 -34.67 8.50
CA ALA A 12 11.95 -33.49 8.13
C ALA A 12 12.39 -32.24 8.93
N SER A 13 12.65 -32.37 10.23
CA SER A 13 13.17 -31.25 11.06
C SER A 13 14.57 -30.81 10.63
N CYS A 14 15.48 -31.74 10.30
CA CYS A 14 16.82 -31.43 9.83
C CYS A 14 16.80 -30.78 8.43
N ALA A 15 15.90 -31.21 7.54
CA ALA A 15 15.76 -30.62 6.21
C ALA A 15 15.23 -29.19 6.27
N LEU A 16 14.23 -28.92 7.11
CA LEU A 16 13.71 -27.57 7.33
C LEU A 16 14.75 -26.62 7.94
N SER A 17 15.54 -27.10 8.91
CA SER A 17 16.62 -26.31 9.52
C SER A 17 17.75 -26.00 8.53
N SER A 18 18.09 -26.93 7.63
CA SER A 18 19.13 -26.73 6.63
C SER A 18 18.71 -25.78 5.50
N VAL A 19 17.45 -25.78 5.11
CA VAL A 19 16.89 -24.86 4.10
C VAL A 19 16.80 -23.44 4.66
N ALA A 20 16.37 -23.27 5.91
CA ALA A 20 16.35 -21.97 6.57
C ALA A 20 17.78 -21.38 6.73
N ALA A 21 18.75 -22.18 7.15
CA ALA A 21 20.15 -21.75 7.28
C ALA A 21 20.82 -21.40 5.93
N ALA A 22 20.36 -21.98 4.82
CA ALA A 22 20.86 -21.65 3.48
C ALA A 22 20.22 -20.40 2.89
N ALA A 23 19.00 -20.01 3.34
CA ALA A 23 18.31 -18.82 2.86
C ALA A 23 18.88 -17.52 3.46
N GLU A 24 19.33 -17.54 4.71
CA GLU A 24 19.79 -16.36 5.43
C GLU A 24 20.96 -15.60 4.76
N PRO A 25 22.04 -16.26 4.24
CA PRO A 25 23.07 -15.56 3.49
C PRO A 25 22.59 -14.95 2.16
N LEU A 26 21.61 -15.60 1.51
CA LEU A 26 21.00 -15.08 0.29
C LEU A 26 20.18 -13.82 0.57
N VAL A 27 19.34 -13.83 1.60
CA VAL A 27 18.52 -12.67 2.03
C VAL A 27 19.42 -11.49 2.36
N THR A 28 20.46 -11.71 3.18
CA THR A 28 21.43 -10.66 3.54
C THR A 28 22.08 -10.05 2.30
N LYS A 29 22.49 -10.89 1.34
CA LYS A 29 23.09 -10.41 0.09
C LYS A 29 22.08 -9.63 -0.75
N VAL A 30 20.87 -10.13 -0.91
CA VAL A 30 19.80 -9.44 -1.67
C VAL A 30 19.54 -8.06 -1.10
N LEU A 31 19.33 -7.95 0.23
CA LEU A 31 19.02 -6.67 0.88
C LEU A 31 20.22 -5.70 0.90
N ALA A 32 21.44 -6.22 0.80
CA ALA A 32 22.64 -5.38 0.61
C ALA A 32 22.74 -4.85 -0.84
N ASP A 33 22.38 -5.68 -1.83
CA ASP A 33 22.43 -5.29 -3.25
C ASP A 33 21.22 -4.43 -3.67
N MET A 34 20.06 -4.66 -3.06
CA MET A 34 18.81 -3.92 -3.28
C MET A 34 17.94 -3.93 -2.02
N PRO A 35 18.01 -2.89 -1.19
CA PRO A 35 17.10 -2.70 -0.06
C PRO A 35 15.64 -2.67 -0.50
N VAL A 36 14.73 -2.94 0.43
CA VAL A 36 13.29 -2.90 0.15
C VAL A 36 12.87 -1.48 -0.18
N ILE A 37 12.13 -1.33 -1.29
CA ILE A 37 11.39 -0.11 -1.62
C ILE A 37 9.91 -0.44 -1.45
N ASP A 38 9.32 0.03 -0.37
CA ASP A 38 7.91 -0.21 -0.07
C ASP A 38 7.00 0.84 -0.70
N GLY A 39 5.96 0.38 -1.36
CA GLY A 39 5.03 1.21 -2.15
C GLY A 39 4.04 2.02 -1.33
N HIS A 40 3.79 1.66 -0.06
CA HIS A 40 2.72 2.30 0.71
C HIS A 40 2.87 2.11 2.23
N ASN A 41 2.76 3.21 2.99
CA ASN A 41 2.78 3.20 4.45
C ASN A 41 2.10 4.45 5.01
N ASP A 42 1.17 4.28 5.95
CA ASP A 42 0.29 5.33 6.47
C ASP A 42 0.74 5.96 7.80
N LEU A 43 1.98 5.74 8.22
CA LEU A 43 2.52 6.37 9.42
C LEU A 43 2.21 7.89 9.51
N PRO A 44 2.27 8.69 8.41
CA PRO A 44 1.93 10.10 8.49
C PRO A 44 0.48 10.36 8.90
N TRP A 45 -0.47 9.51 8.46
CA TRP A 45 -1.87 9.63 8.88
C TRP A 45 -2.02 9.29 10.36
N GLU A 46 -1.41 8.22 10.82
CA GLU A 46 -1.44 7.81 12.22
C GLU A 46 -0.89 8.92 13.16
N ILE A 47 0.20 9.58 12.76
CA ILE A 47 0.75 10.71 13.51
C ILE A 47 -0.24 11.89 13.52
N ARG A 48 -0.94 12.16 12.42
CA ARG A 48 -1.96 13.19 12.36
C ARG A 48 -3.16 12.86 13.24
N ASP A 49 -3.72 11.69 13.06
CA ASP A 49 -4.97 11.28 13.72
C ASP A 49 -4.79 11.12 15.23
N ARG A 50 -3.73 10.46 15.65
CA ARG A 50 -3.48 10.14 17.07
C ARG A 50 -2.87 11.29 17.85
N TRP A 51 -2.00 12.08 17.25
CA TRP A 51 -1.21 13.11 17.93
C TRP A 51 -1.34 14.51 17.29
N GLY A 52 -2.35 14.75 16.46
CA GLY A 52 -2.60 16.07 15.88
C GLY A 52 -1.44 16.61 15.05
N SER A 53 -0.69 15.74 14.36
CA SER A 53 0.52 16.09 13.59
C SER A 53 1.70 16.61 14.44
N ASP A 54 1.69 16.34 15.76
CA ASP A 54 2.80 16.67 16.66
C ASP A 54 3.89 15.60 16.60
N LEU A 55 4.92 15.83 15.78
CA LEU A 55 6.11 14.99 15.73
C LEU A 55 6.92 14.96 17.03
N GLY A 56 6.65 15.88 17.99
CA GLY A 56 7.26 15.86 19.31
C GLY A 56 6.70 14.77 20.21
N ALA A 57 5.46 14.36 19.98
CA ALA A 57 4.78 13.32 20.75
C ALA A 57 5.18 11.89 20.34
N VAL A 58 5.78 11.71 19.16
CA VAL A 58 6.18 10.40 18.60
C VAL A 58 7.66 10.42 18.27
N ASP A 59 8.46 9.67 19.03
CA ASP A 59 9.90 9.54 18.77
C ASP A 59 10.19 8.30 17.91
N LEU A 60 10.24 8.50 16.57
CA LEU A 60 10.50 7.43 15.59
C LEU A 60 11.92 6.85 15.69
N SER A 61 12.84 7.45 16.45
CA SER A 61 14.17 6.88 16.69
C SER A 61 14.15 5.73 17.70
N LYS A 62 13.00 5.47 18.31
CA LYS A 62 12.77 4.39 19.27
C LYS A 62 11.72 3.41 18.78
N ASP A 63 11.66 2.26 19.43
CA ASP A 63 10.60 1.27 19.21
C ASP A 63 9.23 1.88 19.55
N THR A 64 8.38 2.01 18.55
CA THR A 64 7.02 2.55 18.66
C THR A 64 5.96 1.50 18.92
N SER A 65 6.30 0.20 18.92
CA SER A 65 5.35 -0.91 19.10
C SER A 65 4.69 -0.94 20.47
N HIS A 66 5.21 -0.18 21.42
CA HIS A 66 4.72 -0.07 22.80
C HIS A 66 4.24 1.34 23.16
N LEU A 67 4.11 2.23 22.16
CA LEU A 67 3.53 3.55 22.44
C LEU A 67 2.08 3.41 22.93
N PRO A 68 1.70 4.17 23.96
CA PRO A 68 0.31 4.21 24.37
C PRO A 68 -0.56 4.79 23.25
N PRO A 69 -1.88 4.51 23.27
CA PRO A 69 -2.82 5.18 22.38
C PRO A 69 -2.60 6.70 22.41
N GLY A 70 -2.65 7.34 21.24
CA GLY A 70 -2.56 8.79 21.17
C GLY A 70 -3.77 9.44 21.83
N PRO A 71 -3.66 10.71 22.26
CA PRO A 71 -4.72 11.40 23.04
C PRO A 71 -6.03 11.57 22.25
N ALA A 72 -6.01 11.51 20.92
CA ALA A 72 -7.18 11.60 20.07
C ALA A 72 -7.68 10.22 19.60
N GLY A 73 -6.89 9.16 19.73
CA GLY A 73 -7.23 7.83 19.25
C GLY A 73 -8.13 7.03 20.19
N PRO A 74 -8.81 5.98 19.70
CA PRO A 74 -9.59 5.08 20.53
C PRO A 74 -8.71 4.31 21.51
N PRO A 75 -9.26 3.87 22.67
CA PRO A 75 -8.48 3.18 23.71
C PRO A 75 -7.88 1.82 23.28
N ASP A 76 -8.47 1.18 22.27
CA ASP A 76 -8.08 -0.10 21.68
C ASP A 76 -7.22 0.06 20.42
N GLN A 77 -6.59 1.20 20.25
CA GLN A 77 -5.74 1.52 19.11
C GLN A 77 -4.57 0.54 19.01
N VAL A 78 -4.34 0.03 17.79
CA VAL A 78 -3.24 -0.89 17.52
C VAL A 78 -1.88 -0.16 17.64
N PRO A 79 -0.80 -0.85 18.06
CA PRO A 79 0.54 -0.29 18.04
C PRO A 79 0.96 0.17 16.64
N LEU A 80 1.86 1.15 16.55
CA LEU A 80 2.47 1.52 15.27
C LEU A 80 3.33 0.36 14.76
N MET A 81 3.28 0.14 13.45
CA MET A 81 4.02 -0.92 12.76
C MET A 81 5.39 -0.43 12.26
N THR A 82 5.63 0.89 12.32
CA THR A 82 6.78 1.57 11.72
C THR A 82 7.53 2.44 12.71
N ASP A 83 8.85 2.27 12.75
CA ASP A 83 9.84 3.19 13.32
C ASP A 83 11.21 2.99 12.63
N ILE A 84 12.16 3.88 12.90
CA ILE A 84 13.49 3.86 12.26
C ILE A 84 14.28 2.58 12.60
N PRO A 85 14.36 2.13 13.86
CA PRO A 85 15.03 0.86 14.18
C PRO A 85 14.48 -0.33 13.43
N ARG A 86 13.13 -0.45 13.34
CA ARG A 86 12.49 -1.56 12.63
C ARG A 86 12.58 -1.43 11.11
N LEU A 87 12.50 -0.22 10.53
CA LEU A 87 12.78 0.01 9.10
C LEU A 87 14.19 -0.47 8.73
N ARG A 88 15.20 -0.16 9.56
CA ARG A 88 16.57 -0.62 9.35
C ARG A 88 16.70 -2.14 9.49
N ALA A 89 16.09 -2.73 10.50
CA ALA A 89 16.06 -4.18 10.70
C ALA A 89 15.36 -4.91 9.54
N GLY A 90 14.33 -4.29 8.96
CA GLY A 90 13.62 -4.77 7.78
C GLY A 90 14.37 -4.61 6.46
N GLY A 91 15.53 -3.94 6.47
CA GLY A 91 16.30 -3.66 5.25
C GLY A 91 15.59 -2.69 4.30
N VAL A 92 14.76 -1.78 4.83
CA VAL A 92 14.06 -0.77 4.04
C VAL A 92 15.03 0.34 3.64
N GLY A 93 15.20 0.55 2.34
CA GLY A 93 16.02 1.61 1.75
C GLY A 93 15.21 2.78 1.23
N ALA A 94 13.94 2.53 0.87
CA ALA A 94 13.04 3.60 0.46
C ALA A 94 11.59 3.30 0.88
N GLN A 95 10.84 4.34 1.22
CA GLN A 95 9.45 4.25 1.65
C GLN A 95 8.62 5.32 0.94
N PHE A 96 7.53 4.89 0.29
CA PHE A 96 6.46 5.79 -0.07
C PHE A 96 5.56 6.01 1.14
N TRP A 97 5.57 7.22 1.65
CA TRP A 97 4.67 7.68 2.70
C TRP A 97 3.35 8.10 2.09
N SER A 98 2.27 7.50 2.53
CA SER A 98 0.92 7.86 2.10
C SER A 98 0.55 9.25 2.62
N VAL A 99 0.06 10.07 1.71
CA VAL A 99 -0.65 11.30 1.99
C VAL A 99 -2.13 11.01 1.75
N TRP A 100 -2.72 10.34 2.72
CA TRP A 100 -4.15 10.04 2.75
C TRP A 100 -4.92 11.14 3.49
N ILE A 101 -6.18 11.34 3.08
CA ILE A 101 -7.19 12.14 3.77
C ILE A 101 -8.57 11.47 3.61
N PRO A 102 -9.57 11.73 4.50
CA PRO A 102 -10.90 11.16 4.37
C PRO A 102 -11.52 11.39 2.99
N SER A 103 -12.07 10.32 2.39
CA SER A 103 -12.59 10.32 1.01
C SER A 103 -13.81 11.21 0.81
N GLU A 104 -14.51 11.57 1.89
CA GLU A 104 -15.67 12.44 1.90
C GLU A 104 -15.31 13.93 1.71
N LEU A 105 -14.04 14.28 1.98
CA LEU A 105 -13.57 15.64 1.78
C LEU A 105 -13.47 15.96 0.29
N LYS A 106 -14.04 17.11 -0.10
CA LYS A 106 -14.04 17.55 -1.50
C LYS A 106 -13.60 19.01 -1.62
N GLY A 107 -13.13 19.37 -2.81
CA GLY A 107 -12.77 20.75 -3.16
C GLY A 107 -11.64 21.33 -2.32
N ALA A 108 -11.76 22.60 -1.91
CA ALA A 108 -10.69 23.32 -1.22
C ALA A 108 -10.26 22.69 0.12
N PRO A 109 -11.16 22.17 0.98
CA PRO A 109 -10.75 21.47 2.21
C PRO A 109 -9.85 20.26 1.94
N ALA A 110 -10.15 19.47 0.90
CA ALA A 110 -9.31 18.33 0.50
C ALA A 110 -7.92 18.78 0.09
N VAL A 111 -7.82 19.80 -0.77
CA VAL A 111 -6.53 20.38 -1.22
C VAL A 111 -5.72 20.88 -0.01
N THR A 112 -6.37 21.59 0.93
CA THR A 112 -5.68 22.13 2.11
C THR A 112 -5.12 21.03 2.98
N MET A 113 -5.92 19.99 3.31
CA MET A 113 -5.48 18.90 4.17
C MET A 113 -4.36 18.08 3.49
N THR A 114 -4.40 17.90 2.17
CA THR A 114 -3.33 17.25 1.40
C THR A 114 -2.01 18.02 1.52
N VAL A 115 -2.04 19.35 1.41
CA VAL A 115 -0.83 20.19 1.59
C VAL A 115 -0.27 20.04 3.01
N GLU A 116 -1.13 20.02 4.03
CA GLU A 116 -0.73 19.80 5.43
C GLU A 116 -0.09 18.41 5.64
N GLN A 117 -0.63 17.36 5.00
CA GLN A 117 -0.06 16.01 5.07
C GLN A 117 1.29 15.93 4.33
N ILE A 118 1.43 16.55 3.17
CA ILE A 118 2.73 16.68 2.46
C ILE A 118 3.76 17.38 3.35
N ASP A 119 3.37 18.47 4.03
CA ASP A 119 4.23 19.17 4.98
C ASP A 119 4.65 18.29 6.15
N LEU A 120 3.70 17.50 6.70
CA LEU A 120 3.98 16.55 7.78
C LEU A 120 5.07 15.54 7.38
N VAL A 121 4.97 14.93 6.20
CA VAL A 121 6.00 14.00 5.69
C VAL A 121 7.36 14.69 5.57
N LYS A 122 7.40 15.92 5.05
CA LYS A 122 8.65 16.68 4.92
C LYS A 122 9.25 17.02 6.27
N ARG A 123 8.44 17.44 7.24
CA ARG A 123 8.87 17.71 8.62
C ARG A 123 9.37 16.45 9.32
N MET A 124 8.70 15.30 9.08
CA MET A 124 9.13 14.00 9.59
C MET A 124 10.53 13.65 9.06
N ALA A 125 10.75 13.74 7.76
CA ALA A 125 12.06 13.47 7.18
C ALA A 125 13.14 14.46 7.68
N ALA A 126 12.80 15.75 7.79
CA ALA A 126 13.73 16.78 8.29
C ALA A 126 14.07 16.60 9.79
N ARG A 127 13.19 15.98 10.58
CA ARG A 127 13.44 15.72 12.01
C ARG A 127 14.53 14.67 12.24
N TYR A 128 14.68 13.72 11.31
CA TYR A 128 15.65 12.62 11.41
C TYR A 128 16.61 12.61 10.22
N PRO A 129 17.44 13.68 10.03
CA PRO A 129 18.25 13.87 8.82
C PRO A 129 19.39 12.87 8.64
N ASN A 130 19.73 12.13 9.70
CA ASN A 130 20.71 11.04 9.63
C ASN A 130 20.08 9.72 9.15
N ASP A 131 18.74 9.62 9.17
CA ASP A 131 18.00 8.41 8.84
C ASP A 131 17.17 8.57 7.58
N PHE A 132 16.51 9.72 7.41
CA PHE A 132 15.64 10.00 6.26
C PHE A 132 16.21 11.11 5.37
N GLU A 133 15.93 11.00 4.07
CA GLU A 133 16.09 12.07 3.11
C GLU A 133 14.98 12.03 2.07
N MET A 134 14.41 13.17 1.71
CA MET A 134 13.41 13.27 0.64
C MET A 134 13.99 12.87 -0.71
N ALA A 135 13.34 11.95 -1.41
CA ALA A 135 13.69 11.53 -2.77
C ALA A 135 12.61 11.98 -3.77
N TYR A 136 13.05 12.44 -4.93
CA TYR A 136 12.18 12.95 -5.98
C TYR A 136 12.36 12.22 -7.32
N THR A 137 13.43 11.43 -7.44
CA THR A 137 13.78 10.66 -8.63
C THR A 137 14.28 9.27 -8.24
N ALA A 138 14.29 8.34 -9.21
CA ALA A 138 14.92 7.04 -9.02
C ALA A 138 16.44 7.17 -8.71
N ALA A 139 17.10 8.19 -9.24
CA ALA A 139 18.50 8.46 -8.93
C ALA A 139 18.71 8.95 -7.50
N ASP A 140 17.76 9.72 -6.95
CA ASP A 140 17.81 10.13 -5.54
C ASP A 140 17.71 8.92 -4.61
N ILE A 141 16.83 7.97 -4.89
CA ILE A 141 16.69 6.74 -4.08
C ILE A 141 18.05 6.06 -3.99
N VAL A 142 18.67 5.74 -5.12
CA VAL A 142 19.97 5.06 -5.18
C VAL A 142 21.06 5.84 -4.44
N ARG A 143 21.10 7.15 -4.61
CA ARG A 143 22.08 8.02 -3.92
C ARG A 143 21.88 8.02 -2.40
N ILE A 144 20.64 8.07 -1.94
CA ILE A 144 20.28 8.11 -0.52
C ILE A 144 20.59 6.77 0.14
N GLU A 145 20.24 5.65 -0.52
CA GLU A 145 20.58 4.30 -0.07
C GLU A 145 22.09 4.09 0.07
N HIS A 146 22.87 4.56 -0.92
CA HIS A 146 24.34 4.50 -0.84
C HIS A 146 24.92 5.37 0.31
N ALA A 147 24.17 6.35 0.77
CA ALA A 147 24.51 7.13 1.97
C ALA A 147 23.98 6.51 3.28
N HIS A 148 23.49 5.28 3.22
CA HIS A 148 22.89 4.52 4.34
C HIS A 148 21.73 5.23 5.01
N ARG A 149 20.95 6.00 4.23
CA ARG A 149 19.69 6.62 4.67
C ARG A 149 18.51 6.01 3.93
N ILE A 150 17.34 6.19 4.48
CA ILE A 150 16.07 5.73 3.92
C ILE A 150 15.50 6.85 3.06
N ALA A 151 15.32 6.59 1.77
CA ALA A 151 14.71 7.53 0.85
C ALA A 151 13.22 7.68 1.15
N SER A 152 12.77 8.90 1.45
CA SER A 152 11.38 9.23 1.74
C SER A 152 10.71 9.80 0.51
N LEU A 153 9.68 9.13 0.01
CA LEU A 153 8.86 9.56 -1.11
C LEU A 153 7.42 9.86 -0.65
N ILE A 154 6.70 10.64 -1.43
CA ILE A 154 5.31 11.00 -1.15
C ILE A 154 4.39 10.37 -2.19
N GLY A 155 3.39 9.62 -1.71
CA GLY A 155 2.29 9.14 -2.51
C GLY A 155 0.98 9.80 -2.07
N VAL A 156 0.26 10.43 -2.98
CA VAL A 156 -1.08 10.99 -2.71
C VAL A 156 -2.11 9.88 -2.90
N GLU A 157 -2.80 9.50 -1.84
CA GLU A 157 -3.76 8.41 -1.88
C GLU A 157 -5.19 8.93 -2.02
N GLY A 158 -5.62 9.02 -3.26
CA GLY A 158 -6.98 9.40 -3.65
C GLY A 158 -7.07 10.67 -4.48
N GLY A 159 -7.58 10.54 -5.70
CA GLY A 159 -7.71 11.64 -6.66
C GLY A 159 -8.71 12.73 -6.27
N HIS A 160 -9.59 12.48 -5.28
CA HIS A 160 -10.46 13.52 -4.69
C HIS A 160 -9.64 14.68 -4.11
N GLN A 161 -8.41 14.44 -3.71
CA GLN A 161 -7.49 15.38 -3.09
C GLN A 161 -7.12 16.55 -4.01
N ILE A 162 -7.15 16.37 -5.35
CA ILE A 162 -6.89 17.48 -6.26
C ILE A 162 -8.04 18.47 -6.38
N GLY A 163 -9.20 18.22 -5.76
CA GLY A 163 -10.36 19.09 -5.83
C GLY A 163 -10.82 19.39 -7.27
N ASN A 164 -10.72 18.39 -8.17
CA ASN A 164 -11.00 18.50 -9.60
C ASN A 164 -10.12 19.52 -10.36
N SER A 165 -8.92 19.82 -9.84
CA SER A 165 -8.03 20.83 -10.38
C SER A 165 -6.69 20.24 -10.85
N LEU A 166 -6.43 20.32 -12.15
CA LEU A 166 -5.11 19.98 -12.71
C LEU A 166 -4.00 20.92 -12.20
N ALA A 167 -4.35 22.13 -11.77
CA ALA A 167 -3.40 23.03 -11.12
C ALA A 167 -2.98 22.49 -9.76
N ALA A 168 -3.92 21.99 -8.93
CA ALA A 168 -3.60 21.35 -7.67
C ALA A 168 -2.74 20.09 -7.88
N LEU A 169 -3.06 19.25 -8.87
CA LEU A 169 -2.23 18.09 -9.24
C LEU A 169 -0.78 18.49 -9.53
N ARG A 170 -0.55 19.56 -10.32
CA ARG A 170 0.79 20.08 -10.62
C ARG A 170 1.49 20.58 -9.36
N GLN A 171 0.77 21.30 -8.49
CA GLN A 171 1.35 21.79 -7.25
C GLN A 171 1.73 20.65 -6.29
N PHE A 172 0.94 19.58 -6.21
CA PHE A 172 1.30 18.41 -5.41
C PHE A 172 2.59 17.75 -5.93
N TYR A 173 2.75 17.66 -7.27
CA TYR A 173 4.00 17.18 -7.87
C TYR A 173 5.18 18.09 -7.51
N ASP A 174 5.01 19.41 -7.64
CA ASP A 174 6.05 20.40 -7.30
C ASP A 174 6.38 20.36 -5.79
N LEU A 175 5.40 20.07 -4.93
CA LEU A 175 5.60 19.85 -3.51
C LEU A 175 6.27 18.51 -3.18
N GLY A 176 6.38 17.59 -4.13
CA GLY A 176 7.16 16.36 -3.98
C GLY A 176 6.40 15.07 -4.14
N ALA A 177 5.09 15.08 -4.40
CA ALA A 177 4.35 13.87 -4.69
C ALA A 177 4.88 13.15 -5.95
N ARG A 178 5.04 11.84 -5.88
CA ARG A 178 5.57 11.03 -6.99
C ARG A 178 4.60 9.98 -7.50
N TYR A 179 3.54 9.67 -6.78
CA TYR A 179 2.36 9.04 -7.34
C TYR A 179 1.07 9.71 -6.85
N MET A 180 -0.02 9.43 -7.54
CA MET A 180 -1.37 9.68 -7.05
C MET A 180 -2.26 8.49 -7.42
N THR A 181 -2.95 7.94 -6.41
CA THR A 181 -4.02 6.94 -6.59
C THR A 181 -5.26 7.64 -7.13
N LEU A 182 -5.87 7.12 -8.21
CA LEU A 182 -6.95 7.86 -8.89
C LEU A 182 -8.25 7.95 -8.07
N THR A 183 -8.49 6.99 -7.17
CA THR A 183 -9.58 7.03 -6.17
C THR A 183 -9.07 6.52 -4.84
N HIS A 184 -9.86 6.63 -3.77
CA HIS A 184 -9.75 5.82 -2.57
C HIS A 184 -11.01 4.96 -2.43
N SER A 185 -11.66 4.90 -1.27
CA SER A 185 -12.86 4.09 -1.02
C SER A 185 -14.13 4.58 -1.74
N LEU A 186 -14.19 5.87 -2.10
CA LEU A 186 -15.30 6.47 -2.83
C LEU A 186 -14.90 6.87 -4.25
N ASN A 187 -15.90 6.93 -5.14
CA ASN A 187 -15.73 7.47 -6.48
C ASN A 187 -15.31 8.95 -6.41
N THR A 188 -14.44 9.35 -7.33
CA THR A 188 -14.25 10.77 -7.62
C THR A 188 -15.28 11.22 -8.66
N ASP A 189 -15.34 12.53 -8.95
CA ASP A 189 -16.20 13.03 -10.04
C ASP A 189 -15.73 12.60 -11.44
N TRP A 190 -14.65 11.81 -11.54
CA TRP A 190 -14.03 11.46 -12.81
C TRP A 190 -13.45 10.04 -12.89
N ALA A 191 -13.53 9.23 -11.84
CA ALA A 191 -13.07 7.84 -11.80
C ALA A 191 -13.89 7.01 -10.81
N ASP A 192 -14.17 5.76 -11.14
CA ASP A 192 -14.85 4.81 -10.26
C ASP A 192 -13.87 4.08 -9.34
N SER A 193 -14.20 4.04 -8.04
CA SER A 193 -13.55 3.25 -7.00
C SER A 193 -13.91 1.77 -7.11
N ALA A 194 -13.06 0.92 -6.55
CA ALA A 194 -13.31 -0.52 -6.40
C ALA A 194 -14.40 -0.85 -5.38
N THR A 195 -14.63 0.05 -4.40
CA THR A 195 -15.45 -0.22 -3.21
C THR A 195 -16.75 0.58 -3.16
N GLU A 196 -17.08 1.32 -4.23
CA GLU A 196 -18.35 2.00 -4.39
C GLU A 196 -19.07 1.55 -5.66
N ALA A 197 -20.39 1.77 -5.75
CA ALA A 197 -21.15 1.46 -6.95
C ALA A 197 -20.65 2.31 -8.12
N PRO A 198 -20.46 1.74 -9.33
CA PRO A 198 -19.97 2.48 -10.48
C PRO A 198 -20.88 3.67 -10.83
N ALA A 199 -20.28 4.87 -10.97
CA ALA A 199 -20.97 6.10 -11.35
C ALA A 199 -20.64 6.53 -12.79
N HIS A 200 -19.45 6.19 -13.30
CA HIS A 200 -18.93 6.66 -14.58
C HIS A 200 -18.64 5.51 -15.56
N ASN A 201 -18.73 4.27 -15.12
CA ASN A 201 -18.26 3.08 -15.85
C ASN A 201 -16.78 3.23 -16.25
N GLY A 202 -15.92 3.58 -15.29
CA GLY A 202 -14.49 3.77 -15.43
C GLY A 202 -14.04 5.23 -15.36
N LEU A 203 -13.19 5.68 -16.26
CA LEU A 203 -12.71 7.05 -16.35
C LEU A 203 -13.63 7.93 -17.21
N THR A 204 -14.00 9.11 -16.67
CA THR A 204 -14.59 10.17 -17.50
C THR A 204 -13.54 10.78 -18.46
N PRO A 205 -13.94 11.61 -19.45
CA PRO A 205 -13.00 12.36 -20.28
C PRO A 205 -12.01 13.20 -19.45
N PHE A 206 -12.43 13.80 -18.33
CA PHE A 206 -11.53 14.54 -17.44
C PHE A 206 -10.55 13.58 -16.72
N GLY A 207 -10.99 12.42 -16.28
CA GLY A 207 -10.11 11.39 -15.68
C GLY A 207 -9.00 10.95 -16.64
N ARG A 208 -9.31 10.80 -17.93
CA ARG A 208 -8.30 10.52 -18.97
C ARG A 208 -7.28 11.66 -19.11
N VAL A 209 -7.72 12.90 -18.97
CA VAL A 209 -6.81 14.06 -18.98
C VAL A 209 -5.94 14.08 -17.71
N VAL A 210 -6.47 13.72 -16.54
CA VAL A 210 -5.67 13.57 -15.31
C VAL A 210 -4.53 12.57 -15.53
N VAL A 211 -4.81 11.39 -16.06
CA VAL A 211 -3.79 10.35 -16.36
C VAL A 211 -2.72 10.89 -17.32
N THR A 212 -3.11 11.57 -18.40
CA THR A 212 -2.13 12.12 -19.36
C THR A 212 -1.30 13.26 -18.76
N GLU A 213 -1.88 14.09 -17.89
CA GLU A 213 -1.12 15.14 -17.20
C GLU A 213 -0.15 14.55 -16.15
N MET A 214 -0.55 13.49 -15.44
CA MET A 214 0.36 12.74 -14.56
C MET A 214 1.58 12.19 -15.34
N ASN A 215 1.35 11.59 -16.52
CA ASN A 215 2.45 11.14 -17.37
C ASN A 215 3.36 12.30 -17.83
N ARG A 216 2.77 13.46 -18.16
CA ARG A 216 3.55 14.63 -18.53
C ARG A 216 4.39 15.14 -17.36
N LEU A 217 3.88 15.11 -16.15
CA LEU A 217 4.61 15.49 -14.93
C LEU A 217 5.73 14.50 -14.58
N GLY A 218 5.56 13.21 -14.87
CA GLY A 218 6.39 12.13 -14.34
C GLY A 218 5.88 11.62 -12.98
N MET A 219 4.62 11.92 -12.66
CA MET A 219 3.91 11.36 -11.53
C MET A 219 3.39 9.98 -11.93
N LEU A 220 3.71 8.96 -11.15
CA LEU A 220 3.23 7.60 -11.37
C LEU A 220 1.71 7.54 -11.22
N VAL A 221 1.04 6.92 -12.18
CA VAL A 221 -0.40 6.64 -12.11
C VAL A 221 -0.59 5.41 -11.25
N ASP A 222 -1.19 5.59 -10.08
CA ASP A 222 -1.46 4.50 -9.15
C ASP A 222 -2.90 4.02 -9.31
N LEU A 223 -3.05 2.72 -9.54
CA LEU A 223 -4.30 2.04 -9.80
C LEU A 223 -4.79 1.17 -8.63
N SER A 224 -4.17 1.28 -7.45
CA SER A 224 -4.77 0.76 -6.23
C SER A 224 -6.11 1.45 -5.98
N HIS A 225 -7.05 0.83 -5.30
CA HIS A 225 -8.38 1.35 -4.98
C HIS A 225 -9.35 1.57 -6.15
N VAL A 226 -8.92 1.54 -7.40
CA VAL A 226 -9.81 1.83 -8.53
C VAL A 226 -10.58 0.60 -9.00
N SER A 227 -11.77 0.80 -9.60
CA SER A 227 -12.53 -0.29 -10.20
C SER A 227 -11.77 -0.95 -11.35
N ALA A 228 -12.06 -2.22 -11.64
CA ALA A 228 -11.42 -2.94 -12.75
C ALA A 228 -11.60 -2.21 -14.11
N LYS A 229 -12.73 -1.53 -14.28
CA LYS A 229 -12.95 -0.72 -15.50
C LYS A 229 -12.06 0.52 -15.52
N THR A 230 -11.87 1.18 -14.39
CA THR A 230 -10.91 2.30 -14.26
C THR A 230 -9.48 1.84 -14.51
N MET A 231 -9.08 0.63 -14.05
CA MET A 231 -7.77 0.04 -14.34
C MET A 231 -7.55 -0.08 -15.84
N THR A 232 -8.52 -0.67 -16.57
CA THR A 232 -8.41 -0.85 -18.02
C THR A 232 -8.40 0.47 -18.79
N ASP A 233 -9.25 1.44 -18.42
CA ASP A 233 -9.29 2.76 -19.05
C ASP A 233 -7.98 3.55 -18.84
N ALA A 234 -7.40 3.48 -17.64
CA ALA A 234 -6.11 4.11 -17.37
C ALA A 234 -4.97 3.47 -18.17
N LEU A 235 -4.97 2.12 -18.29
CA LEU A 235 -4.00 1.38 -19.09
C LEU A 235 -4.12 1.64 -20.60
N GLU A 236 -5.31 2.00 -21.11
CA GLU A 236 -5.48 2.45 -22.49
C GLU A 236 -4.87 3.83 -22.76
N VAL A 237 -4.93 4.72 -21.78
CA VAL A 237 -4.55 6.14 -21.94
C VAL A 237 -3.09 6.40 -21.59
N THR A 238 -2.55 5.68 -20.61
CA THR A 238 -1.21 5.94 -20.09
C THR A 238 -0.12 5.67 -21.12
N GLN A 239 0.89 6.54 -21.15
CA GLN A 239 2.11 6.38 -21.92
C GLN A 239 3.31 5.95 -21.07
N ALA A 240 3.15 5.93 -19.76
CA ALA A 240 4.14 5.50 -18.80
C ALA A 240 3.71 4.20 -18.12
N PRO A 241 4.64 3.40 -17.57
CA PRO A 241 4.29 2.30 -16.69
C PRO A 241 3.44 2.78 -15.51
N VAL A 242 2.40 2.02 -15.19
CA VAL A 242 1.55 2.26 -14.02
C VAL A 242 2.07 1.53 -12.80
N ILE A 243 1.59 1.93 -11.62
CA ILE A 243 1.77 1.18 -10.38
C ILE A 243 0.43 0.78 -9.80
N PHE A 244 0.45 -0.25 -9.00
CA PHE A 244 -0.51 -0.54 -7.95
C PHE A 244 0.30 -0.48 -6.65
N SER A 245 0.18 0.63 -5.92
CA SER A 245 1.01 0.89 -4.75
C SER A 245 0.82 -0.14 -3.63
N HIS A 246 -0.39 -0.73 -3.53
CA HIS A 246 -0.76 -1.75 -2.55
C HIS A 246 -2.03 -2.49 -3.00
N SER A 247 -1.88 -3.60 -3.74
CA SER A 247 -2.98 -4.45 -4.22
C SER A 247 -2.55 -5.91 -4.25
N GLY A 248 -3.51 -6.84 -4.28
CA GLY A 248 -3.26 -8.27 -4.37
C GLY A 248 -3.67 -8.87 -5.72
N ALA A 249 -3.75 -10.19 -5.80
CA ALA A 249 -4.19 -10.94 -6.97
C ALA A 249 -5.63 -11.45 -6.78
N ARG A 250 -6.56 -10.96 -7.58
CA ARG A 250 -7.99 -11.28 -7.46
C ARG A 250 -8.32 -12.75 -7.70
N ALA A 251 -7.46 -13.48 -8.39
CA ALA A 251 -7.62 -14.92 -8.58
C ALA A 251 -7.49 -15.74 -7.28
N LEU A 252 -6.82 -15.20 -6.25
CA LEU A 252 -6.65 -15.87 -4.95
C LEU A 252 -7.74 -15.49 -3.96
N ILE A 253 -8.29 -14.30 -4.10
CA ILE A 253 -9.39 -13.78 -3.28
C ILE A 253 -10.28 -12.89 -4.15
N ASP A 254 -11.56 -13.21 -4.25
CA ASP A 254 -12.51 -12.40 -5.01
C ASP A 254 -12.89 -11.13 -4.23
N HIS A 255 -11.92 -10.23 -4.14
CA HIS A 255 -12.08 -8.92 -3.53
C HIS A 255 -11.83 -7.82 -4.57
N PRO A 256 -12.67 -6.76 -4.66
CA PRO A 256 -12.54 -5.73 -5.69
C PRO A 256 -11.25 -4.89 -5.58
N ARG A 257 -10.58 -4.89 -4.41
CA ARG A 257 -9.28 -4.22 -4.20
C ARG A 257 -8.13 -4.93 -4.91
N ASP A 258 -8.33 -6.19 -5.31
CA ASP A 258 -7.30 -7.00 -5.95
C ASP A 258 -7.40 -6.98 -7.47
N VAL A 259 -6.27 -7.17 -8.15
CA VAL A 259 -6.10 -7.00 -9.58
C VAL A 259 -6.55 -8.28 -10.31
N PRO A 260 -7.51 -8.21 -11.25
CA PRO A 260 -7.92 -9.34 -12.08
C PRO A 260 -6.81 -9.80 -13.04
N ASP A 261 -6.79 -11.07 -13.43
CA ASP A 261 -5.75 -11.65 -14.30
C ASP A 261 -5.70 -11.03 -15.70
N ASP A 262 -6.82 -10.62 -16.25
CA ASP A 262 -6.89 -9.91 -17.54
C ASP A 262 -6.24 -8.52 -17.44
N VAL A 263 -6.39 -7.84 -16.29
CA VAL A 263 -5.68 -6.57 -16.00
C VAL A 263 -4.20 -6.84 -15.75
N LEU A 264 -3.81 -7.90 -15.01
CA LEU A 264 -2.40 -8.29 -14.86
C LEU A 264 -1.71 -8.51 -16.21
N ALA A 265 -2.41 -9.11 -17.18
CA ALA A 265 -1.88 -9.26 -18.54
C ALA A 265 -1.69 -7.91 -19.28
N LEU A 266 -2.50 -6.89 -18.98
CA LEU A 266 -2.30 -5.53 -19.48
C LEU A 266 -1.14 -4.83 -18.77
N VAL A 267 -0.97 -5.03 -17.46
CA VAL A 267 0.16 -4.52 -16.69
C VAL A 267 1.49 -5.06 -17.24
N ALA A 268 1.55 -6.35 -17.59
CA ALA A 268 2.71 -6.93 -18.24
C ALA A 268 3.08 -6.20 -19.55
N LYS A 269 2.10 -5.90 -20.41
CA LYS A 269 2.31 -5.14 -21.66
C LYS A 269 2.72 -3.69 -21.41
N ASN A 270 2.14 -3.07 -20.40
CA ASN A 270 2.45 -1.70 -19.96
C ASN A 270 3.81 -1.61 -19.26
N ARG A 271 4.40 -2.74 -18.83
CA ARG A 271 5.62 -2.81 -18.00
C ARG A 271 5.45 -2.15 -16.63
N GLY A 272 4.21 -2.11 -16.12
CA GLY A 272 3.88 -1.62 -14.79
C GLY A 272 4.32 -2.56 -13.66
N ILE A 273 3.87 -2.26 -12.45
CA ILE A 273 4.18 -3.06 -11.26
C ILE A 273 2.95 -3.16 -10.36
N VAL A 274 2.71 -4.34 -9.79
CA VAL A 274 1.75 -4.56 -8.69
C VAL A 274 2.55 -4.82 -7.42
N MET A 275 2.45 -3.92 -6.46
CA MET A 275 3.06 -4.06 -5.15
C MET A 275 2.05 -4.68 -4.20
N ILE A 276 2.44 -5.82 -3.62
CA ILE A 276 1.49 -6.68 -2.90
C ILE A 276 1.16 -6.08 -1.54
N ASN A 277 -0.15 -5.90 -1.29
CA ASN A 277 -0.72 -5.46 -0.03
C ASN A 277 -0.64 -6.56 1.03
N PHE A 278 -0.47 -6.17 2.31
CA PHE A 278 -0.38 -7.11 3.44
C PHE A 278 -1.66 -7.13 4.30
N PHE A 279 -2.69 -6.35 3.97
CA PHE A 279 -3.93 -6.40 4.72
C PHE A 279 -4.56 -7.81 4.68
N PRO A 280 -4.77 -8.46 5.83
CA PRO A 280 -5.27 -9.84 5.87
C PRO A 280 -6.59 -10.05 5.13
N GLY A 281 -7.46 -9.03 5.11
CA GLY A 281 -8.74 -9.05 4.38
C GLY A 281 -8.59 -9.01 2.85
N TYR A 282 -7.41 -8.65 2.31
CA TYR A 282 -7.09 -8.69 0.88
C TYR A 282 -6.14 -9.83 0.53
N VAL A 283 -5.75 -10.65 1.52
CA VAL A 283 -4.86 -11.80 1.33
C VAL A 283 -5.60 -13.13 1.46
N SER A 284 -6.68 -13.19 2.26
CA SER A 284 -7.41 -14.43 2.54
C SER A 284 -8.91 -14.26 2.37
N GLN A 285 -9.50 -15.08 1.49
CA GLN A 285 -10.96 -15.12 1.28
C GLN A 285 -11.73 -15.49 2.55
N GLU A 286 -11.16 -16.37 3.38
CA GLU A 286 -11.77 -16.77 4.65
C GLU A 286 -11.76 -15.61 5.64
N ARG A 287 -10.64 -14.86 5.67
CA ARG A 287 -10.52 -13.68 6.51
C ARG A 287 -11.44 -12.55 6.04
N ALA A 288 -11.54 -12.26 4.76
CA ALA A 288 -12.47 -11.24 4.22
C ALA A 288 -13.94 -11.55 4.57
N ARG A 289 -14.33 -12.82 4.52
CA ARG A 289 -15.66 -13.24 4.94
C ARG A 289 -15.88 -13.03 6.43
N TRP A 290 -14.92 -13.44 7.24
CA TRP A 290 -14.99 -13.26 8.69
C TRP A 290 -15.06 -11.78 9.07
N ASP A 291 -14.27 -10.90 8.42
CA ASP A 291 -14.34 -9.45 8.65
C ASP A 291 -15.73 -8.88 8.32
N ALA A 292 -16.35 -9.32 7.23
CA ALA A 292 -17.71 -8.96 6.87
C ALA A 292 -18.75 -9.47 7.88
N GLU A 293 -18.59 -10.69 8.39
CA GLU A 293 -19.44 -11.27 9.42
C GLU A 293 -19.31 -10.50 10.75
N VAL A 294 -18.11 -10.10 11.14
CA VAL A 294 -17.86 -9.23 12.31
C VAL A 294 -18.63 -7.93 12.23
N VAL A 295 -18.60 -7.27 11.07
CA VAL A 295 -19.35 -6.02 10.84
C VAL A 295 -20.86 -6.27 10.95
N ALA A 296 -21.35 -7.33 10.32
CA ALA A 296 -22.76 -7.69 10.34
C ALA A 296 -23.24 -8.04 11.76
N GLU A 297 -22.45 -8.80 12.52
CA GLU A 297 -22.81 -9.18 13.89
C GLU A 297 -22.78 -7.99 14.84
N LYS A 298 -21.75 -7.12 14.77
CA LYS A 298 -21.76 -5.86 15.53
C LYS A 298 -23.03 -5.06 15.25
N ALA A 299 -23.41 -4.91 13.99
CA ALA A 299 -24.60 -4.17 13.58
C ALA A 299 -25.88 -4.86 14.08
N ARG A 300 -25.94 -6.19 14.10
CA ARG A 300 -27.05 -6.96 14.64
C ARG A 300 -27.24 -6.73 16.13
N GLU A 301 -26.15 -6.69 16.89
CA GLU A 301 -26.24 -6.47 18.33
C GLU A 301 -26.59 -5.02 18.68
N GLN A 302 -25.93 -4.06 18.02
CA GLN A 302 -26.20 -2.63 18.21
C GLN A 302 -25.77 -1.80 16.99
N THR A 303 -26.74 -1.07 16.39
CA THR A 303 -26.48 -0.06 15.36
C THR A 303 -27.07 1.27 15.81
N PRO A 304 -26.25 2.27 16.15
CA PRO A 304 -26.76 3.61 16.46
C PRO A 304 -27.48 4.24 15.24
N PRO A 305 -28.50 5.12 15.45
CA PRO A 305 -29.05 5.48 16.76
C PRO A 305 -30.14 4.54 17.27
N PHE A 306 -30.79 3.72 16.43
CA PHE A 306 -32.00 2.98 16.79
C PHE A 306 -32.06 1.55 16.25
N GLY A 307 -30.94 0.95 15.86
CA GLY A 307 -30.87 -0.41 15.32
C GLY A 307 -30.27 -1.41 16.29
N GLY A 308 -30.49 -2.71 16.00
CA GLY A 308 -29.92 -3.83 16.73
C GLY A 308 -30.80 -4.38 17.86
N LEU A 309 -30.40 -5.57 18.37
CA LEU A 309 -31.16 -6.31 19.39
C LEU A 309 -31.07 -5.65 20.78
N TYR A 310 -29.98 -4.97 21.08
CA TYR A 310 -29.69 -4.41 22.42
C TYR A 310 -29.53 -2.88 22.40
N ILE A 311 -30.49 -2.19 21.77
CA ILE A 311 -30.53 -0.72 21.69
C ILE A 311 -30.47 -0.13 23.12
N GLY A 312 -29.51 0.76 23.37
CA GLY A 312 -29.33 1.41 24.67
C GLY A 312 -28.82 0.49 25.79
N GLN A 313 -28.34 -0.71 25.44
CA GLN A 313 -27.83 -1.72 26.37
C GLN A 313 -26.41 -2.17 25.95
N PRO A 314 -25.40 -1.26 25.99
CA PRO A 314 -24.06 -1.54 25.42
C PRO A 314 -23.39 -2.76 26.06
N ASP A 315 -23.53 -2.99 27.36
CA ASP A 315 -22.93 -4.14 28.03
C ASP A 315 -23.49 -5.46 27.53
N ARG A 316 -24.81 -5.52 27.22
CA ARG A 316 -25.45 -6.72 26.66
C ARG A 316 -25.03 -6.93 25.21
N ALA A 317 -24.98 -5.86 24.40
CA ALA A 317 -24.50 -5.95 23.03
C ALA A 317 -23.05 -6.44 23.01
N LYS A 318 -22.19 -5.90 23.88
CA LYS A 318 -20.80 -6.37 24.00
C LYS A 318 -20.71 -7.83 24.41
N ALA A 319 -21.47 -8.27 25.43
CA ALA A 319 -21.44 -9.67 25.89
C ALA A 319 -21.90 -10.65 24.81
N ALA A 320 -22.94 -10.30 24.03
CA ALA A 320 -23.41 -11.09 22.91
C ALA A 320 -22.36 -11.18 21.79
N PHE A 321 -21.75 -10.06 21.45
CA PHE A 321 -20.67 -10.02 20.45
C PHE A 321 -19.43 -10.79 20.89
N ASP A 322 -19.00 -10.68 22.17
CA ASP A 322 -17.88 -11.46 22.72
C ASP A 322 -18.17 -12.98 22.66
N GLN A 323 -19.43 -13.37 22.92
CA GLN A 323 -19.86 -14.77 22.78
C GLN A 323 -19.80 -15.25 21.32
N TRP A 324 -20.21 -14.40 20.38
CA TRP A 324 -20.13 -14.71 18.96
C TRP A 324 -18.66 -14.87 18.52
N LEU A 325 -17.77 -13.96 18.90
CA LEU A 325 -16.34 -14.03 18.61
C LEU A 325 -15.70 -15.33 19.15
N ALA A 326 -16.09 -15.76 20.35
CA ALA A 326 -15.60 -17.00 20.94
C ALA A 326 -16.03 -18.25 20.12
N ALA A 327 -17.21 -18.20 19.47
CA ALA A 327 -17.73 -19.27 18.61
C ALA A 327 -17.18 -19.19 17.16
N HIS A 328 -16.70 -18.03 16.73
CA HIS A 328 -16.19 -17.75 15.37
C HIS A 328 -14.76 -17.21 15.44
N PRO A 329 -13.76 -18.06 15.70
CA PRO A 329 -12.38 -17.64 15.85
C PRO A 329 -11.87 -16.99 14.56
N LYS A 330 -11.12 -15.90 14.73
CA LYS A 330 -10.53 -15.14 13.63
C LYS A 330 -9.59 -16.01 12.80
N PRO A 331 -9.77 -16.12 11.46
CA PRO A 331 -8.85 -16.84 10.59
C PRO A 331 -7.44 -16.26 10.63
N VAL A 332 -6.45 -17.14 10.73
CA VAL A 332 -5.03 -16.75 10.71
C VAL A 332 -4.58 -16.56 9.27
N VAL A 333 -4.12 -15.38 8.94
CA VAL A 333 -3.44 -15.07 7.68
C VAL A 333 -1.94 -15.05 7.92
N THR A 334 -1.18 -15.67 7.04
CA THR A 334 0.27 -15.85 7.22
C THR A 334 1.08 -15.16 6.13
N LEU A 335 2.33 -14.90 6.43
CA LEU A 335 3.35 -14.45 5.46
C LEU A 335 3.39 -15.34 4.19
N ALA A 336 3.19 -16.64 4.32
CA ALA A 336 3.18 -17.56 3.19
C ALA A 336 2.03 -17.25 2.20
N MET A 337 0.86 -16.84 2.70
CA MET A 337 -0.26 -16.42 1.85
C MET A 337 0.05 -15.13 1.08
N VAL A 338 0.79 -14.19 1.68
CA VAL A 338 1.28 -12.99 0.97
C VAL A 338 2.24 -13.40 -0.16
N ALA A 339 3.14 -14.36 0.11
CA ALA A 339 4.03 -14.90 -0.91
C ALA A 339 3.26 -15.59 -2.07
N ASP A 340 2.08 -16.18 -1.80
CA ASP A 340 1.21 -16.74 -2.85
C ASP A 340 0.73 -15.65 -3.81
N HIS A 341 0.36 -14.45 -3.31
CA HIS A 341 0.01 -13.31 -4.15
C HIS A 341 1.19 -12.83 -4.99
N VAL A 342 2.39 -12.74 -4.39
CA VAL A 342 3.62 -12.40 -5.12
C VAL A 342 3.85 -13.37 -6.28
N GLU A 343 3.74 -14.68 -6.03
CA GLU A 343 3.93 -15.72 -7.05
C GLU A 343 2.84 -15.69 -8.12
N HIS A 344 1.57 -15.43 -7.75
CA HIS A 344 0.49 -15.34 -8.74
C HIS A 344 0.70 -14.18 -9.71
N VAL A 345 1.00 -12.98 -9.18
CA VAL A 345 1.32 -11.82 -10.03
C VAL A 345 2.55 -12.10 -10.91
N ALA A 346 3.60 -12.67 -10.32
CA ALA A 346 4.80 -13.05 -11.08
C ALA A 346 4.52 -14.10 -12.18
N LYS A 347 3.60 -15.02 -11.94
CA LYS A 347 3.17 -16.04 -12.92
C LYS A 347 2.38 -15.43 -14.10
N VAL A 348 1.50 -14.47 -13.83
CA VAL A 348 0.60 -13.89 -14.86
C VAL A 348 1.24 -12.72 -15.57
N ALA A 349 1.83 -11.78 -14.83
CA ALA A 349 2.43 -10.55 -15.36
C ALA A 349 3.94 -10.62 -15.56
N GLY A 350 4.61 -11.59 -14.96
CA GLY A 350 6.07 -11.71 -14.97
C GLY A 350 6.73 -11.16 -13.70
N LYS A 351 7.90 -11.71 -13.35
CA LYS A 351 8.68 -11.29 -12.17
C LYS A 351 9.15 -9.83 -12.22
N ASP A 352 9.15 -9.21 -13.40
CA ASP A 352 9.46 -7.79 -13.57
C ASP A 352 8.29 -6.86 -13.17
N CYS A 353 7.10 -7.41 -12.90
CA CYS A 353 5.88 -6.65 -12.63
C CYS A 353 5.35 -6.81 -11.20
N VAL A 354 6.15 -7.25 -10.24
CA VAL A 354 5.74 -7.44 -8.84
C VAL A 354 6.69 -6.75 -7.88
N GLY A 355 6.15 -6.26 -6.74
CA GLY A 355 6.88 -5.59 -5.66
C GLY A 355 6.14 -5.72 -4.33
N PHE A 356 6.56 -4.96 -3.32
CA PHE A 356 5.93 -4.90 -2.00
C PHE A 356 5.29 -3.53 -1.77
N GLY A 357 4.06 -3.53 -1.27
CA GLY A 357 3.31 -2.33 -0.90
C GLY A 357 2.50 -2.65 0.34
N SER A 358 3.14 -2.56 1.49
CA SER A 358 2.70 -3.20 2.73
C SER A 358 1.37 -2.73 3.26
N ASP A 359 1.10 -1.44 3.14
CA ASP A 359 -0.04 -0.80 3.79
C ASP A 359 0.11 -0.75 5.34
N PHE A 360 1.34 -0.88 5.85
CA PHE A 360 1.60 -0.74 7.28
C PHE A 360 1.15 0.62 7.81
N ASP A 361 0.66 0.61 9.03
CA ASP A 361 0.02 1.75 9.70
C ASP A 361 -1.31 2.23 9.05
N GLY A 362 -1.72 1.70 7.87
CA GLY A 362 -3.06 1.85 7.29
C GLY A 362 -3.98 0.67 7.56
N ILE A 363 -3.45 -0.41 8.14
CA ILE A 363 -4.15 -1.65 8.44
C ILE A 363 -4.17 -1.94 9.94
N PRO A 364 -5.25 -2.58 10.47
CA PRO A 364 -5.35 -2.83 11.89
C PRO A 364 -4.40 -3.94 12.39
N GLU A 365 -3.91 -4.80 11.51
CA GLU A 365 -2.94 -5.86 11.81
C GLU A 365 -2.29 -6.36 10.51
N GLY A 366 -1.04 -6.83 10.60
CA GLY A 366 -0.35 -7.55 9.53
C GLY A 366 -0.57 -9.06 9.61
N PRO A 367 -0.23 -9.83 8.56
CA PRO A 367 -0.21 -11.29 8.59
C PRO A 367 0.78 -11.83 9.62
N GLN A 368 0.50 -13.01 10.16
CA GLN A 368 1.43 -13.68 11.07
C GLN A 368 2.80 -13.86 10.42
N GLY A 369 3.85 -13.32 11.05
CA GLY A 369 5.22 -13.30 10.55
C GLY A 369 5.53 -12.15 9.58
N LEU A 370 4.58 -11.26 9.34
CA LEU A 370 4.71 -10.04 8.52
C LEU A 370 3.85 -8.91 9.13
N ASP A 371 4.02 -8.64 10.40
CA ASP A 371 3.18 -7.78 11.22
C ASP A 371 3.76 -6.37 11.46
N ALA A 372 4.97 -6.10 10.99
CA ALA A 372 5.62 -4.79 11.04
C ALA A 372 6.76 -4.68 10.02
N VAL A 373 7.28 -3.46 9.83
CA VAL A 373 8.30 -3.15 8.80
C VAL A 373 9.62 -3.90 8.98
N ASP A 374 9.92 -4.49 10.14
CA ASP A 374 11.13 -5.31 10.37
C ASP A 374 11.03 -6.74 9.80
N LYS A 375 9.88 -7.14 9.28
CA LYS A 375 9.62 -8.51 8.82
C LYS A 375 9.85 -8.74 7.33
N TYR A 376 10.19 -7.75 6.53
CA TYR A 376 10.51 -7.95 5.10
C TYR A 376 11.56 -9.05 4.84
N PRO A 377 12.65 -9.18 5.65
CA PRO A 377 13.59 -10.27 5.46
C PRO A 377 12.96 -11.67 5.51
N ALA A 378 11.91 -11.85 6.32
CA ALA A 378 11.18 -13.11 6.40
C ALA A 378 10.39 -13.41 5.11
N LEU A 379 9.77 -12.39 4.48
CA LEU A 379 9.09 -12.55 3.20
C LEU A 379 10.08 -12.86 2.07
N VAL A 380 11.24 -12.19 2.05
CA VAL A 380 12.32 -12.46 1.09
C VAL A 380 12.86 -13.89 1.28
N ALA A 381 13.02 -14.37 2.52
CA ALA A 381 13.43 -15.74 2.84
C ALA A 381 12.40 -16.76 2.37
N GLU A 382 11.10 -16.48 2.52
CA GLU A 382 10.03 -17.36 2.03
C GLU A 382 10.07 -17.48 0.50
N LEU A 383 10.23 -16.37 -0.22
CA LEU A 383 10.38 -16.39 -1.67
C LEU A 383 11.64 -17.16 -2.11
N ALA A 384 12.77 -16.97 -1.40
CA ALA A 384 13.99 -17.75 -1.62
C ALA A 384 13.75 -19.26 -1.43
N ARG A 385 13.03 -19.65 -0.36
CA ARG A 385 12.63 -21.03 -0.09
C ARG A 385 11.76 -21.62 -1.21
N ARG A 386 10.98 -20.78 -1.90
CA ARG A 386 10.15 -21.14 -3.05
C ARG A 386 10.94 -21.18 -4.37
N GLY A 387 12.25 -20.97 -4.33
CA GLY A 387 13.12 -21.08 -5.50
C GLY A 387 13.31 -19.78 -6.29
N TRP A 388 12.99 -18.62 -5.70
CA TRP A 388 13.34 -17.34 -6.30
C TRP A 388 14.86 -17.16 -6.25
N THR A 389 15.43 -16.81 -7.39
CA THR A 389 16.87 -16.56 -7.50
C THR A 389 17.24 -15.21 -6.88
N HIS A 390 18.53 -14.98 -6.65
CA HIS A 390 19.04 -13.67 -6.22
C HIS A 390 18.50 -12.53 -7.11
N ASP A 391 18.58 -12.69 -8.43
CA ASP A 391 18.14 -11.66 -9.37
C ASP A 391 16.63 -11.43 -9.33
N ASP A 392 15.83 -12.48 -9.11
CA ASP A 392 14.38 -12.35 -8.92
C ASP A 392 14.06 -11.58 -7.64
N LEU A 393 14.79 -11.87 -6.56
CA LEU A 393 14.60 -11.21 -5.26
C LEU A 393 15.02 -9.75 -5.31
N VAL A 394 16.14 -9.41 -5.95
CA VAL A 394 16.57 -8.03 -6.20
C VAL A 394 15.50 -7.24 -6.99
N LYS A 395 14.82 -7.88 -7.94
CA LYS A 395 13.73 -7.25 -8.69
C LYS A 395 12.55 -6.91 -7.79
N VAL A 396 12.06 -7.89 -7.01
CA VAL A 396 10.84 -7.72 -6.20
C VAL A 396 11.05 -6.79 -5.01
N THR A 397 12.25 -6.75 -4.41
CA THR A 397 12.55 -5.86 -3.28
C THR A 397 12.56 -4.38 -3.67
N GLY A 398 13.07 -4.02 -4.87
CA GLY A 398 13.13 -2.60 -5.26
C GLY A 398 13.43 -2.37 -6.73
N GLY A 399 14.15 -3.31 -7.39
CA GLY A 399 14.61 -3.13 -8.76
C GLY A 399 13.50 -2.84 -9.77
N ASN A 400 12.33 -3.48 -9.60
CA ASN A 400 11.18 -3.27 -10.47
C ASN A 400 10.59 -1.85 -10.31
N LEU A 401 10.46 -1.36 -9.09
CA LEU A 401 9.94 0.00 -8.86
C LEU A 401 10.91 1.07 -9.37
N LEU A 402 12.23 0.89 -9.15
CA LEU A 402 13.24 1.79 -9.73
C LEU A 402 13.17 1.84 -11.25
N ARG A 403 12.94 0.71 -11.91
CA ARG A 403 12.74 0.64 -13.36
C ARG A 403 11.50 1.44 -13.78
N VAL A 404 10.37 1.21 -13.12
CA VAL A 404 9.10 1.93 -13.41
C VAL A 404 9.27 3.43 -13.26
N MET A 405 9.92 3.89 -12.19
CA MET A 405 10.19 5.32 -11.97
C MET A 405 11.05 5.90 -13.09
N ARG A 406 12.17 5.25 -13.46
CA ARG A 406 13.04 5.70 -14.55
C ARG A 406 12.32 5.79 -15.89
N GLU A 407 11.46 4.82 -16.19
CA GLU A 407 10.66 4.81 -17.43
C GLU A 407 9.63 5.95 -17.42
N ALA A 408 8.95 6.20 -16.29
CA ALA A 408 8.03 7.33 -16.15
C ALA A 408 8.74 8.69 -16.28
N GLU A 409 9.93 8.84 -15.69
CA GLU A 409 10.79 10.03 -15.84
C GLU A 409 11.17 10.26 -17.32
N ALA A 410 11.52 9.19 -18.05
CA ALA A 410 11.86 9.27 -19.48
C ALA A 410 10.64 9.67 -20.34
N VAL A 411 9.46 9.14 -20.03
CA VAL A 411 8.19 9.52 -20.67
C VAL A 411 7.89 10.99 -20.41
N SER A 412 8.00 11.43 -19.17
CA SER A 412 7.80 12.85 -18.78
C SER A 412 8.72 13.78 -19.55
N LYS A 413 10.01 13.46 -19.62
CA LYS A 413 10.99 14.26 -20.38
C LYS A 413 10.56 14.41 -21.83
N ARG A 414 10.11 13.35 -22.49
CA ARG A 414 9.62 13.37 -23.87
C ARG A 414 8.35 14.21 -24.00
N LEU A 415 7.36 14.02 -23.12
CA LEU A 415 6.08 14.71 -23.19
C LEU A 415 6.24 16.21 -22.92
N ARG A 416 7.02 16.61 -21.94
CA ARG A 416 7.28 18.04 -21.65
C ARG A 416 7.95 18.77 -22.80
N ALA A 417 8.71 18.06 -23.64
CA ALA A 417 9.34 18.66 -24.81
C ALA A 417 8.34 18.91 -25.97
N THR A 418 7.20 18.22 -25.97
CA THR A 418 6.26 18.21 -27.11
C THR A 418 4.86 18.69 -26.77
N THR A 419 4.50 18.77 -25.47
CA THR A 419 3.15 19.11 -25.02
C THR A 419 3.17 20.21 -23.95
N GLN A 420 2.15 21.07 -23.99
CA GLN A 420 1.93 22.07 -22.95
C GLN A 420 1.09 21.47 -21.79
N PRO A 421 1.15 22.06 -20.57
CA PRO A 421 0.24 21.71 -19.48
C PRO A 421 -1.22 21.81 -19.91
N SER A 422 -2.04 20.80 -19.57
CA SER A 422 -3.47 20.84 -19.89
C SER A 422 -4.18 21.93 -19.09
N GLY A 423 -5.04 22.71 -19.77
CA GLY A 423 -5.96 23.67 -19.19
C GLY A 423 -7.39 23.11 -19.01
N ALA A 424 -7.58 21.79 -19.16
CA ALA A 424 -8.90 21.19 -19.03
C ALA A 424 -9.48 21.40 -17.65
N THR A 425 -10.78 21.61 -17.59
CA THR A 425 -11.59 21.69 -16.37
C THR A 425 -12.66 20.63 -16.40
N ILE A 426 -13.07 20.16 -15.23
CA ILE A 426 -14.19 19.24 -15.15
C ILE A 426 -15.50 19.99 -15.51
N ALA A 427 -16.31 19.42 -16.39
CA ALA A 427 -17.65 19.91 -16.62
C ALA A 427 -18.53 19.35 -15.50
N ILE A 428 -18.92 20.20 -14.56
CA ILE A 428 -19.84 19.82 -13.50
C ILE A 428 -21.25 19.82 -14.09
N ASP A 429 -21.89 18.64 -14.11
CA ASP A 429 -23.31 18.40 -14.44
C ASP A 429 -23.82 19.00 -15.76
N GLY A 430 -23.13 18.81 -16.85
CA GLY A 430 -23.65 19.20 -18.17
C GLY A 430 -23.93 20.70 -18.34
N LYS A 431 -23.55 21.53 -17.40
CA LYS A 431 -23.57 22.98 -17.55
C LYS A 431 -22.27 23.43 -18.22
N LYS A 432 -22.42 23.77 -19.49
CA LYS A 432 -21.40 24.53 -20.22
C LYS A 432 -21.33 25.94 -19.69
#